data_73f2ae2ca44185ab116799f4750f9293
#
_entry.id   73f2ae2ca44185ab116799f4750f9293
#
_cell.length_a   1.000
_cell.length_b   1.000
_cell.length_c   1.000
_cell.angle_alpha   90.00
_cell.angle_beta   90.00
_cell.angle_gamma   90.00
#
_symmetry.space_group_name_H-M   'P 1'
#
loop_
_entity.id
_entity.type
_entity.pdbx_description
1 polymer ?
#
loop_
_entity_poly.entity_id
_entity_poly.type
_entity_poly.pdbx_seq_one_letter_code
_entity_poly.pdbx_strand_id
1 'polypeptide(L)'
;MGRRVHESLEFLYSEIREGLLPLFDGVIDHFTKGWNEKWHKDVVIVKKRFSTDYYFKLGTDCLGRYYRKHKPFASPVEEIEYTVLFKMDPEDDFQIKGIIDRLDYLGDGKWEIHDYKTSNRSMSQADANQNRQLALYQLGIQQVFDGVKKVDLVWHFLRHGEEVRSSRTVQELQDLKTKVRNLVSEIRESVQNGGPFPPQKSPLCNWCFYWEECPAMAGHNPVVKRETAS
;
A
#
# COMPACT_ATOMS: atom_id res chain seq x y z
N MET A 1 -7.98 -6.90 -7.54
CA MET A 1 -7.22 -6.31 -8.66
C MET A 1 -5.94 -5.67 -8.12
N GLY A 2 -5.96 -4.66 -7.26
CA GLY A 2 -4.77 -3.97 -6.77
C GLY A 2 -3.66 -4.91 -6.30
N ARG A 3 -3.97 -5.82 -5.38
CA ARG A 3 -3.00 -6.81 -4.88
C ARG A 3 -2.32 -7.64 -5.99
N ARG A 4 -3.07 -8.04 -7.04
CA ARG A 4 -2.48 -8.80 -8.16
C ARG A 4 -1.53 -7.94 -9.00
N VAL A 5 -1.82 -6.64 -9.12
CA VAL A 5 -0.92 -5.68 -9.78
C VAL A 5 0.39 -5.53 -8.98
N HIS A 6 0.32 -5.40 -7.64
CA HIS A 6 1.52 -5.34 -6.80
C HIS A 6 2.37 -6.60 -6.94
N GLU A 7 1.78 -7.79 -6.81
CA GLU A 7 2.48 -9.07 -6.97
C GLU A 7 3.15 -9.22 -8.36
N SER A 8 2.56 -8.63 -9.40
CA SER A 8 3.16 -8.67 -10.74
C SER A 8 4.31 -7.66 -10.89
N LEU A 9 4.29 -6.56 -10.16
CA LEU A 9 5.42 -5.64 -10.10
C LEU A 9 6.54 -6.19 -9.20
N GLU A 10 6.19 -6.86 -8.11
CA GLU A 10 7.12 -7.63 -7.29
C GLU A 10 7.85 -8.68 -8.13
N PHE A 11 7.12 -9.52 -8.88
CA PHE A 11 7.68 -10.46 -9.83
C PHE A 11 8.64 -9.78 -10.82
N LEU A 12 8.21 -8.70 -11.48
CA LEU A 12 9.02 -7.97 -12.45
C LEU A 12 10.37 -7.54 -11.85
N TYR A 13 10.36 -6.93 -10.68
CA TYR A 13 11.58 -6.44 -10.06
C TYR A 13 12.42 -7.54 -9.41
N SER A 14 11.82 -8.66 -8.99
CA SER A 14 12.56 -9.84 -8.55
C SER A 14 13.39 -10.42 -9.69
N GLU A 15 12.80 -10.57 -10.88
CA GLU A 15 13.53 -11.03 -12.07
C GLU A 15 14.66 -10.05 -12.47
N ILE A 16 14.39 -8.75 -12.38
CA ILE A 16 15.40 -7.71 -12.67
C ILE A 16 16.61 -7.82 -11.72
N ARG A 17 16.37 -8.05 -10.42
CA ARG A 17 17.45 -8.26 -9.45
C ARG A 17 18.29 -9.49 -9.76
N GLU A 18 17.71 -10.52 -10.36
CA GLU A 18 18.40 -11.71 -10.85
C GLU A 18 19.09 -11.50 -12.22
N GLY A 19 19.06 -10.30 -12.76
CA GLY A 19 19.65 -9.94 -14.04
C GLY A 19 18.81 -10.33 -15.25
N LEU A 20 17.55 -10.70 -15.04
CA LEU A 20 16.59 -11.03 -16.08
C LEU A 20 15.67 -9.85 -16.33
N LEU A 21 15.34 -9.57 -17.58
CA LEU A 21 14.33 -8.57 -17.95
C LEU A 21 13.13 -9.28 -18.57
N PRO A 22 12.07 -9.57 -17.80
CA PRO A 22 10.87 -10.19 -18.34
C PRO A 22 10.28 -9.35 -19.48
N LEU A 23 9.86 -10.02 -20.56
CA LEU A 23 8.99 -9.37 -21.55
C LEU A 23 7.67 -9.00 -20.92
N PHE A 24 7.00 -8.02 -21.50
CA PHE A 24 5.69 -7.57 -20.99
C PHE A 24 4.68 -8.72 -20.89
N ASP A 25 4.69 -9.62 -21.87
CA ASP A 25 3.80 -10.79 -21.87
C ASP A 25 4.03 -11.68 -20.64
N GLY A 26 5.29 -11.87 -20.19
CA GLY A 26 5.58 -12.61 -18.96
C GLY A 26 5.02 -11.96 -17.70
N VAL A 27 5.02 -10.62 -17.64
CA VAL A 27 4.38 -9.88 -16.54
C VAL A 27 2.86 -10.05 -16.57
N ILE A 28 2.25 -10.05 -17.76
CA ILE A 28 0.82 -10.28 -17.94
C ILE A 28 0.43 -11.72 -17.63
N ASP A 29 1.25 -12.68 -18.00
CA ASP A 29 1.03 -14.09 -17.66
C ASP A 29 1.05 -14.30 -16.15
N HIS A 30 2.01 -13.69 -15.44
CA HIS A 30 2.05 -13.72 -13.98
C HIS A 30 0.78 -13.11 -13.36
N PHE A 31 0.35 -11.94 -13.85
CA PHE A 31 -0.89 -11.30 -13.40
C PHE A 31 -2.11 -12.20 -13.65
N THR A 32 -2.22 -12.76 -14.85
CA THR A 32 -3.35 -13.61 -15.28
C THR A 32 -3.43 -14.89 -14.44
N LYS A 33 -2.30 -15.53 -14.19
CA LYS A 33 -2.21 -16.70 -13.33
C LYS A 33 -2.70 -16.38 -11.92
N GLY A 34 -2.14 -15.33 -11.28
CA GLY A 34 -2.53 -14.92 -9.93
C GLY A 34 -3.98 -14.44 -9.86
N TRP A 35 -4.52 -13.84 -10.94
CA TRP A 35 -5.92 -13.47 -11.04
C TRP A 35 -6.82 -14.70 -11.01
N ASN A 36 -6.56 -15.69 -11.85
CA ASN A 36 -7.38 -16.90 -11.98
C ASN A 36 -7.31 -17.79 -10.72
N GLU A 37 -6.13 -17.93 -10.12
CA GLU A 37 -5.94 -18.74 -8.91
C GLU A 37 -6.66 -18.19 -7.68
N LYS A 38 -6.76 -16.86 -7.58
CA LYS A 38 -7.34 -16.19 -6.41
C LYS A 38 -8.76 -15.71 -6.61
N TRP A 39 -9.32 -15.87 -7.81
CA TRP A 39 -10.72 -15.59 -8.05
C TRP A 39 -11.58 -16.77 -7.55
N HIS A 40 -12.56 -16.50 -6.72
CA HIS A 40 -13.51 -17.48 -6.21
C HIS A 40 -14.91 -16.86 -6.11
N LYS A 41 -15.93 -17.71 -5.94
CA LYS A 41 -17.36 -17.32 -5.94
C LYS A 41 -17.74 -16.28 -4.89
N ASP A 42 -16.98 -16.23 -3.77
CA ASP A 42 -17.26 -15.30 -2.67
C ASP A 42 -16.66 -13.89 -2.90
N VAL A 43 -15.96 -13.68 -4.02
CA VAL A 43 -15.49 -12.35 -4.40
C VAL A 43 -16.64 -11.51 -4.89
N VAL A 44 -17.01 -10.48 -4.14
CA VAL A 44 -18.12 -9.58 -4.46
C VAL A 44 -17.61 -8.28 -5.08
N ILE A 45 -18.17 -7.92 -6.25
CA ILE A 45 -17.93 -6.62 -6.86
C ILE A 45 -18.95 -5.62 -6.31
N VAL A 46 -18.50 -4.78 -5.37
CA VAL A 46 -19.36 -3.79 -4.69
C VAL A 46 -19.98 -2.79 -5.67
N LYS A 47 -19.21 -2.30 -6.63
CA LYS A 47 -19.69 -1.36 -7.67
C LYS A 47 -20.33 -2.13 -8.81
N LYS A 48 -21.63 -2.41 -8.72
CA LYS A 48 -22.41 -3.24 -9.67
C LYS A 48 -22.32 -2.83 -11.15
N ARG A 49 -21.92 -1.59 -11.45
CA ARG A 49 -21.70 -1.11 -12.83
C ARG A 49 -20.43 -1.65 -13.50
N PHE A 50 -19.57 -2.31 -12.74
CA PHE A 50 -18.33 -2.88 -13.25
C PHE A 50 -18.37 -4.40 -13.20
N SER A 51 -17.77 -5.05 -14.20
CA SER A 51 -17.62 -6.49 -14.28
C SER A 51 -16.26 -6.96 -13.80
N THR A 52 -16.11 -8.28 -13.70
CA THR A 52 -14.81 -8.95 -13.52
C THR A 52 -13.82 -8.55 -14.61
N ASP A 53 -14.27 -8.58 -15.86
CA ASP A 53 -13.44 -8.25 -17.03
C ASP A 53 -12.98 -6.79 -17.02
N TYR A 54 -13.83 -5.89 -16.54
CA TYR A 54 -13.44 -4.49 -16.33
C TYR A 54 -12.24 -4.38 -15.38
N TYR A 55 -12.27 -5.09 -14.22
CA TYR A 55 -11.17 -5.03 -13.27
C TYR A 55 -9.93 -5.79 -13.74
N PHE A 56 -10.09 -6.86 -14.50
CA PHE A 56 -8.98 -7.56 -15.15
C PHE A 56 -8.27 -6.65 -16.14
N LYS A 57 -9.04 -6.06 -17.08
CA LYS A 57 -8.49 -5.10 -18.06
C LYS A 57 -7.83 -3.91 -17.37
N LEU A 58 -8.44 -3.37 -16.33
CA LEU A 58 -7.85 -2.25 -15.58
C LEU A 58 -6.50 -2.62 -14.97
N GLY A 59 -6.34 -3.84 -14.45
CA GLY A 59 -5.07 -4.33 -13.93
C GLY A 59 -4.00 -4.43 -15.02
N THR A 60 -4.34 -5.03 -16.16
CA THR A 60 -3.40 -5.15 -17.30
C THR A 60 -3.04 -3.77 -17.89
N ASP A 61 -3.98 -2.83 -17.94
CA ASP A 61 -3.72 -1.45 -18.37
C ASP A 61 -2.77 -0.72 -17.42
N CYS A 62 -2.90 -0.92 -16.09
CA CYS A 62 -1.98 -0.38 -15.08
C CYS A 62 -0.56 -0.90 -15.30
N LEU A 63 -0.40 -2.21 -15.44
CA LEU A 63 0.89 -2.86 -15.71
C LEU A 63 1.50 -2.37 -17.02
N GLY A 64 0.69 -2.28 -18.08
CA GLY A 64 1.17 -1.83 -19.39
C GLY A 64 1.67 -0.38 -19.39
N ARG A 65 0.98 0.53 -18.66
CA ARG A 65 1.44 1.92 -18.52
C ARG A 65 2.76 1.97 -17.75
N TYR A 66 2.83 1.27 -16.62
CA TYR A 66 4.02 1.21 -15.79
C TYR A 66 5.20 0.63 -16.56
N TYR A 67 5.03 -0.52 -17.21
CA TYR A 67 6.08 -1.19 -17.98
C TYR A 67 6.65 -0.29 -19.09
N ARG A 68 5.80 0.37 -19.89
CA ARG A 68 6.26 1.29 -20.95
C ARG A 68 6.99 2.51 -20.43
N LYS A 69 6.56 3.04 -19.26
CA LYS A 69 7.16 4.23 -18.66
C LYS A 69 8.54 3.95 -18.08
N HIS A 70 8.73 2.78 -17.48
CA HIS A 70 9.93 2.48 -16.69
C HIS A 70 10.95 1.61 -17.41
N LYS A 71 10.62 1.01 -18.57
CA LYS A 71 11.61 0.30 -19.39
C LYS A 71 12.73 1.26 -19.82
N PRO A 72 14.00 0.89 -19.70
CA PRO A 72 14.60 -0.44 -19.50
C PRO A 72 14.79 -0.87 -18.03
N PHE A 73 14.13 -0.25 -17.07
CA PHE A 73 14.18 -0.60 -15.63
C PHE A 73 15.60 -0.51 -15.03
N ALA A 74 16.25 0.62 -15.27
CA ALA A 74 17.62 0.87 -14.80
C ALA A 74 17.70 1.29 -13.32
N SER A 75 16.59 1.24 -12.57
CA SER A 75 16.56 1.62 -11.16
C SER A 75 17.42 0.66 -10.32
N PRO A 76 18.25 1.17 -9.40
CA PRO A 76 19.07 0.36 -8.51
C PRO A 76 18.25 -0.20 -7.33
N VAL A 77 17.43 -1.20 -7.63
CA VAL A 77 16.50 -1.81 -6.66
C VAL A 77 17.28 -2.58 -5.61
N GLU A 78 17.18 -2.16 -4.36
CA GLU A 78 17.81 -2.82 -3.21
C GLU A 78 16.89 -3.89 -2.63
N GLU A 79 15.60 -3.53 -2.37
CA GLU A 79 14.65 -4.45 -1.76
C GLU A 79 13.25 -4.31 -2.39
N ILE A 80 12.46 -5.40 -2.29
CA ILE A 80 11.09 -5.51 -2.80
C ILE A 80 10.23 -6.12 -1.70
N GLU A 81 8.99 -5.65 -1.52
CA GLU A 81 8.08 -6.08 -0.44
C GLU A 81 8.80 -6.13 0.92
N TYR A 82 9.68 -5.13 1.13
CA TYR A 82 10.55 -5.11 2.28
C TYR A 82 9.78 -4.83 3.58
N THR A 83 9.81 -5.79 4.49
CA THR A 83 9.24 -5.60 5.82
C THR A 83 10.20 -4.82 6.71
N VAL A 84 9.84 -3.59 7.02
CA VAL A 84 10.54 -2.78 8.03
C VAL A 84 9.83 -2.86 9.37
N LEU A 85 10.60 -3.14 10.43
CA LEU A 85 10.13 -3.19 11.81
C LEU A 85 11.01 -2.26 12.65
N PHE A 86 10.41 -1.28 13.29
CA PHE A 86 11.15 -0.25 14.02
C PHE A 86 10.36 0.34 15.19
N LYS A 87 11.04 1.01 16.10
CA LYS A 87 10.44 1.76 17.21
C LYS A 87 10.44 3.25 16.90
N MET A 88 9.50 4.01 17.43
CA MET A 88 9.54 5.47 17.32
C MET A 88 10.71 6.07 18.10
N ASP A 89 10.92 5.55 19.30
CA ASP A 89 12.12 5.79 20.13
C ASP A 89 12.59 4.45 20.73
N PRO A 90 13.89 4.30 21.09
CA PRO A 90 14.44 3.07 21.65
C PRO A 90 13.69 2.56 22.89
N GLU A 91 13.19 3.49 23.72
CA GLU A 91 12.49 3.20 24.99
C GLU A 91 11.02 2.79 24.78
N ASP A 92 10.45 2.93 23.58
CA ASP A 92 9.07 2.54 23.33
C ASP A 92 8.88 1.03 23.49
N ASP A 93 7.77 0.63 24.11
CA ASP A 93 7.36 -0.76 24.31
C ASP A 93 6.50 -1.30 23.15
N PHE A 94 6.39 -0.55 22.05
CA PHE A 94 5.70 -0.93 20.83
C PHE A 94 6.60 -0.77 19.61
N GLN A 95 6.23 -1.45 18.54
CA GLN A 95 6.93 -1.39 17.26
C GLN A 95 5.93 -1.05 16.14
N ILE A 96 6.44 -0.37 15.13
CA ILE A 96 5.73 -0.13 13.88
C ILE A 96 6.23 -1.13 12.85
N LYS A 97 5.29 -1.80 12.19
CA LYS A 97 5.56 -2.66 11.04
C LYS A 97 5.09 -1.98 9.78
N GLY A 98 5.95 -1.87 8.80
CA GLY A 98 5.64 -1.44 7.45
C GLY A 98 6.05 -2.46 6.41
N ILE A 99 5.42 -2.42 5.24
CA ILE A 99 5.86 -3.16 4.06
C ILE A 99 6.04 -2.14 2.95
N ILE A 100 7.24 -2.08 2.41
CA ILE A 100 7.64 -1.16 1.35
C ILE A 100 7.59 -1.92 0.03
N ASP A 101 6.77 -1.47 -0.92
CA ASP A 101 6.59 -2.16 -2.19
C ASP A 101 7.93 -2.29 -2.95
N ARG A 102 8.71 -1.21 -3.00
CA ARG A 102 10.07 -1.21 -3.57
C ARG A 102 10.95 -0.16 -2.88
N LEU A 103 12.19 -0.53 -2.61
CA LEU A 103 13.22 0.32 -2.04
C LEU A 103 14.42 0.36 -3.00
N ASP A 104 14.80 1.56 -3.44
CA ASP A 104 15.95 1.78 -4.33
C ASP A 104 17.09 2.47 -3.54
N TYR A 105 18.33 2.02 -3.76
CA TYR A 105 19.53 2.66 -3.23
C TYR A 105 20.31 3.38 -4.32
N LEU A 106 20.30 4.70 -4.29
CA LEU A 106 20.91 5.55 -5.34
C LEU A 106 22.40 5.84 -5.09
N GLY A 107 22.99 5.26 -4.06
CA GLY A 107 24.36 5.55 -3.63
C GLY A 107 24.47 6.77 -2.70
N ASP A 108 25.61 6.92 -2.07
CA ASP A 108 25.93 8.04 -1.16
C ASP A 108 24.91 8.28 -0.03
N GLY A 109 24.20 7.25 0.42
CA GLY A 109 23.18 7.33 1.47
C GLY A 109 21.84 7.92 0.98
N LYS A 110 21.60 7.91 -0.32
CA LYS A 110 20.34 8.36 -0.93
C LYS A 110 19.45 7.16 -1.26
N TRP A 111 18.19 7.26 -0.86
CA TRP A 111 17.20 6.19 -1.00
C TRP A 111 15.91 6.71 -1.62
N GLU A 112 15.21 5.85 -2.35
CA GLU A 112 13.83 6.09 -2.78
C GLU A 112 12.92 4.99 -2.24
N ILE A 113 11.81 5.39 -1.61
CA ILE A 113 10.72 4.50 -1.18
C ILE A 113 9.60 4.63 -2.18
N HIS A 114 9.27 3.54 -2.85
CA HIS A 114 8.22 3.50 -3.87
C HIS A 114 6.99 2.78 -3.35
N ASP A 115 5.82 3.33 -3.67
CA ASP A 115 4.50 2.79 -3.32
C ASP A 115 3.59 2.81 -4.55
N TYR A 116 2.97 1.68 -4.86
CA TYR A 116 2.11 1.51 -6.03
C TYR A 116 0.64 1.71 -5.68
N LYS A 117 -0.02 2.63 -6.33
CA LYS A 117 -1.44 2.94 -6.12
C LYS A 117 -2.29 2.62 -7.34
N THR A 118 -3.26 1.73 -7.16
CA THR A 118 -4.28 1.41 -8.16
C THR A 118 -5.59 2.17 -7.93
N SER A 119 -5.56 3.24 -7.14
CA SER A 119 -6.69 4.12 -6.85
C SER A 119 -7.15 4.89 -8.10
N ASN A 120 -8.43 5.34 -8.09
CA ASN A 120 -9.00 6.11 -9.20
C ASN A 120 -8.63 7.60 -9.17
N ARG A 121 -8.00 8.05 -8.10
CA ARG A 121 -7.57 9.46 -7.95
C ARG A 121 -6.11 9.48 -7.62
N SER A 122 -5.38 10.37 -8.27
CA SER A 122 -4.02 10.72 -7.89
C SER A 122 -4.05 11.61 -6.65
N MET A 123 -2.96 11.65 -5.96
CA MET A 123 -2.74 12.51 -4.79
C MET A 123 -2.22 13.87 -5.27
N SER A 124 -2.69 14.96 -4.66
CA SER A 124 -2.08 16.27 -4.88
C SER A 124 -0.68 16.36 -4.23
N GLN A 125 0.14 17.30 -4.68
CA GLN A 125 1.45 17.54 -4.06
C GLN A 125 1.31 17.91 -2.58
N ALA A 126 0.27 18.69 -2.22
CA ALA A 126 0.00 19.07 -0.85
C ALA A 126 -0.34 17.84 0.02
N ASP A 127 -1.18 16.93 -0.49
CA ASP A 127 -1.51 15.69 0.21
C ASP A 127 -0.30 14.76 0.33
N ALA A 128 0.54 14.68 -0.70
CA ALA A 128 1.77 13.91 -0.68
C ALA A 128 2.74 14.41 0.40
N ASN A 129 2.89 15.74 0.51
CA ASN A 129 3.74 16.36 1.52
C ASN A 129 3.26 16.12 2.96
N GLN A 130 1.98 15.81 3.15
CA GLN A 130 1.38 15.51 4.46
C GLN A 130 1.13 14.02 4.68
N ASN A 131 1.38 13.17 3.68
CA ASN A 131 1.10 11.74 3.78
C ASN A 131 2.02 11.07 4.81
N ARG A 132 1.40 10.33 5.74
CA ARG A 132 2.12 9.70 6.87
C ARG A 132 2.73 8.34 6.51
N GLN A 133 2.16 7.61 5.55
CA GLN A 133 2.55 6.23 5.26
C GLN A 133 4.04 6.12 4.90
N LEU A 134 4.47 6.79 3.83
CA LEU A 134 5.86 6.70 3.41
C LEU A 134 6.81 7.45 4.35
N ALA A 135 6.32 8.47 5.07
CA ALA A 135 7.12 9.13 6.11
C ALA A 135 7.44 8.20 7.29
N LEU A 136 6.50 7.30 7.65
CA LEU A 136 6.75 6.23 8.64
C LEU A 136 7.80 5.24 8.12
N TYR A 137 7.72 4.86 6.84
CA TYR A 137 8.72 3.97 6.25
C TYR A 137 10.11 4.62 6.22
N GLN A 138 10.19 5.92 5.95
CA GLN A 138 11.45 6.67 6.05
C GLN A 138 12.07 6.58 7.46
N LEU A 139 11.28 6.72 8.52
CA LEU A 139 11.75 6.55 9.89
C LEU A 139 12.32 5.15 10.11
N GLY A 140 11.67 4.12 9.57
CA GLY A 140 12.15 2.75 9.65
C GLY A 140 13.46 2.54 8.91
N ILE A 141 13.55 3.03 7.66
CA ILE A 141 14.77 2.92 6.83
C ILE A 141 15.96 3.62 7.52
N GLN A 142 15.75 4.77 8.15
CA GLN A 142 16.81 5.49 8.89
C GLN A 142 17.29 4.75 10.14
N GLN A 143 16.53 3.79 10.66
CA GLN A 143 16.96 2.97 11.80
C GLN A 143 17.63 1.66 11.39
N VAL A 144 17.23 1.12 10.23
CA VAL A 144 17.68 -0.20 9.77
C VAL A 144 18.94 -0.10 8.92
N PHE A 145 19.08 0.95 8.12
CA PHE A 145 20.23 1.14 7.25
C PHE A 145 21.15 2.24 7.77
N ASP A 146 22.44 1.97 7.76
CA ASP A 146 23.46 2.94 8.17
C ASP A 146 23.68 4.02 7.10
N GLY A 147 24.02 5.22 7.54
CA GLY A 147 24.45 6.29 6.63
C GLY A 147 23.35 6.85 5.73
N VAL A 148 22.08 6.68 6.07
CA VAL A 148 20.95 7.27 5.34
C VAL A 148 21.00 8.80 5.46
N LYS A 149 21.21 9.48 4.33
CA LYS A 149 21.30 10.96 4.28
C LYS A 149 20.05 11.60 3.71
N LYS A 150 19.44 10.95 2.72
CA LYS A 150 18.25 11.46 2.03
C LYS A 150 17.31 10.31 1.67
N VAL A 151 16.02 10.51 1.85
CA VAL A 151 14.97 9.59 1.40
C VAL A 151 13.93 10.38 0.62
N ASP A 152 13.73 10.02 -0.65
CA ASP A 152 12.64 10.51 -1.47
C ASP A 152 11.47 9.51 -1.42
N LEU A 153 10.26 10.02 -1.30
CA LEU A 153 9.02 9.27 -1.19
C LEU A 153 8.29 9.35 -2.52
N VAL A 154 8.01 8.22 -3.16
CA VAL A 154 7.54 8.16 -4.54
C VAL A 154 6.25 7.34 -4.62
N TRP A 155 5.14 7.96 -5.02
CA TRP A 155 3.87 7.29 -5.30
C TRP A 155 3.68 7.12 -6.79
N HIS A 156 3.41 5.90 -7.23
CA HIS A 156 3.08 5.56 -8.60
C HIS A 156 1.57 5.36 -8.75
N PHE A 157 0.85 6.31 -9.33
CA PHE A 157 -0.59 6.20 -9.62
C PHE A 157 -0.80 5.47 -10.94
N LEU A 158 -0.83 4.15 -10.88
CA LEU A 158 -0.75 3.25 -12.04
C LEU A 158 -1.88 3.43 -13.05
N ARG A 159 -3.09 3.83 -12.59
CA ARG A 159 -4.21 4.09 -13.51
C ARG A 159 -3.98 5.27 -14.43
N HIS A 160 -3.22 6.23 -13.98
CA HIS A 160 -2.99 7.49 -14.69
C HIS A 160 -1.58 7.56 -15.30
N GLY A 161 -0.68 6.65 -14.88
CA GLY A 161 0.75 6.72 -15.23
C GLY A 161 1.46 7.90 -14.60
N GLU A 162 0.87 8.47 -13.54
CA GLU A 162 1.39 9.62 -12.81
C GLU A 162 2.31 9.19 -11.68
N GLU A 163 3.24 10.06 -11.34
CA GLU A 163 4.17 9.89 -10.25
C GLU A 163 4.18 11.18 -9.43
N VAL A 164 4.06 11.03 -8.12
CA VAL A 164 4.15 12.14 -7.18
C VAL A 164 5.30 11.87 -6.23
N ARG A 165 6.14 12.86 -6.02
CA ARG A 165 7.33 12.79 -5.17
C ARG A 165 7.23 13.75 -4.01
N SER A 166 7.77 13.35 -2.86
CA SER A 166 7.85 14.17 -1.66
C SER A 166 9.09 13.79 -0.87
N SER A 167 9.48 14.62 0.07
CA SER A 167 10.52 14.33 1.06
C SER A 167 10.09 14.87 2.42
N ARG A 168 10.79 14.50 3.49
CA ARG A 168 10.51 15.00 4.84
C ARG A 168 11.74 15.63 5.44
N THR A 169 11.54 16.76 6.07
CA THR A 169 12.53 17.39 6.95
C THR A 169 12.65 16.61 8.26
N VAL A 170 13.74 16.83 8.97
CA VAL A 170 13.95 16.26 10.30
C VAL A 170 12.84 16.66 11.26
N GLN A 171 12.39 17.92 11.20
CA GLN A 171 11.32 18.41 12.06
C GLN A 171 9.98 17.72 11.78
N GLU A 172 9.60 17.55 10.49
CA GLU A 172 8.36 16.84 10.13
C GLU A 172 8.37 15.38 10.59
N LEU A 173 9.53 14.71 10.56
CA LEU A 173 9.68 13.36 11.08
C LEU A 173 9.56 13.31 12.60
N GLN A 174 10.12 14.27 13.29
CA GLN A 174 10.00 14.37 14.76
C GLN A 174 8.54 14.64 15.18
N ASP A 175 7.85 15.54 14.47
CA ASP A 175 6.43 15.80 14.71
C ASP A 175 5.58 14.55 14.44
N LEU A 176 5.93 13.77 13.42
CA LEU A 176 5.27 12.49 13.12
C LEU A 176 5.47 11.48 14.24
N LYS A 177 6.68 11.33 14.77
CA LYS A 177 6.96 10.46 15.93
C LYS A 177 6.08 10.82 17.12
N THR A 178 6.02 12.10 17.46
CA THR A 178 5.17 12.60 18.56
C THR A 178 3.70 12.27 18.35
N LYS A 179 3.18 12.53 17.14
CA LYS A 179 1.78 12.24 16.79
C LYS A 179 1.46 10.74 16.90
N VAL A 180 2.36 9.85 16.46
CA VAL A 180 2.14 8.42 16.53
C VAL A 180 2.17 7.93 17.99
N ARG A 181 3.10 8.39 18.80
CA ARG A 181 3.16 8.04 20.23
C ARG A 181 1.89 8.48 20.98
N ASN A 182 1.42 9.70 20.74
CA ASN A 182 0.17 10.18 21.31
C ASN A 182 -1.01 9.30 20.91
N LEU A 183 -1.12 8.95 19.62
CA LEU A 183 -2.16 8.06 19.12
C LEU A 183 -2.12 6.67 19.79
N VAL A 184 -0.93 6.10 19.98
CA VAL A 184 -0.77 4.81 20.69
C VAL A 184 -1.22 4.93 22.14
N SER A 185 -0.88 6.02 22.83
CA SER A 185 -1.33 6.28 24.20
C SER A 185 -2.86 6.40 24.28
N GLU A 186 -3.49 7.18 23.39
CA GLU A 186 -4.96 7.32 23.31
C GLU A 186 -5.66 5.98 23.08
N ILE A 187 -5.11 5.13 22.18
CA ILE A 187 -5.66 3.79 21.93
C ILE A 187 -5.56 2.93 23.19
N ARG A 188 -4.42 2.93 23.89
CA ARG A 188 -4.20 2.16 25.11
C ARG A 188 -5.14 2.58 26.24
N GLU A 189 -5.26 3.88 26.45
CA GLU A 189 -6.20 4.42 27.44
C GLU A 189 -7.65 4.01 27.12
N SER A 190 -8.05 4.11 25.86
CA SER A 190 -9.37 3.66 25.44
C SER A 190 -9.60 2.17 25.67
N VAL A 191 -8.61 1.33 25.41
CA VAL A 191 -8.69 -0.12 25.69
C VAL A 191 -8.77 -0.40 27.18
N GLN A 192 -7.93 0.25 28.00
CA GLN A 192 -7.91 0.05 29.46
C GLN A 192 -9.22 0.49 30.12
N ASN A 193 -9.84 1.55 29.63
CA ASN A 193 -11.09 2.08 30.13
C ASN A 193 -12.35 1.34 29.59
N GLY A 194 -12.17 0.27 28.85
CA GLY A 194 -13.30 -0.53 28.32
C GLY A 194 -14.03 0.06 27.13
N GLY A 195 -13.41 0.94 26.40
CA GLY A 195 -13.95 1.53 25.16
C GLY A 195 -14.60 2.88 25.40
N PRO A 196 -15.52 3.44 24.57
CA PRO A 196 -16.05 2.85 23.38
C PRO A 196 -15.18 3.18 22.13
N PHE A 197 -15.16 2.27 21.14
CA PHE A 197 -14.71 2.56 19.79
C PHE A 197 -15.94 2.75 18.88
N PRO A 198 -16.52 3.96 18.84
CA PRO A 198 -17.78 4.19 18.13
C PRO A 198 -17.57 3.98 16.63
N PRO A 199 -18.42 3.17 15.98
CA PRO A 199 -18.34 2.96 14.56
C PRO A 199 -18.72 4.23 13.79
N GLN A 200 -17.92 4.56 12.78
CA GLN A 200 -18.22 5.68 11.87
C GLN A 200 -18.73 5.14 10.54
N LYS A 201 -20.02 5.32 10.26
CA LYS A 201 -20.60 4.92 8.96
C LYS A 201 -20.01 5.76 7.82
N SER A 202 -19.58 5.06 6.77
CA SER A 202 -19.04 5.67 5.55
C SER A 202 -19.32 4.78 4.34
N PRO A 203 -19.08 5.26 3.10
CA PRO A 203 -19.15 4.42 1.92
C PRO A 203 -18.23 3.18 1.98
N LEU A 204 -17.17 3.20 2.81
CA LEU A 204 -16.27 2.08 3.01
C LEU A 204 -16.94 0.89 3.73
N CYS A 205 -18.05 1.10 4.42
CA CYS A 205 -18.81 0.03 5.06
C CYS A 205 -19.27 -1.04 4.03
N ASN A 206 -19.45 -0.67 2.76
CA ASN A 206 -19.80 -1.62 1.70
C ASN A 206 -18.70 -2.66 1.42
N TRP A 207 -17.45 -2.39 1.82
CA TRP A 207 -16.29 -3.28 1.69
C TRP A 207 -15.84 -3.85 3.04
N CYS A 208 -16.53 -3.52 4.14
CA CYS A 208 -16.16 -3.95 5.48
C CYS A 208 -16.50 -5.43 5.68
N PHE A 209 -15.59 -6.18 6.32
CA PHE A 209 -15.83 -7.58 6.68
C PHE A 209 -16.46 -7.75 8.07
N TYR A 210 -16.49 -6.68 8.89
CA TYR A 210 -16.98 -6.69 10.27
C TYR A 210 -18.44 -6.23 10.40
N TRP A 211 -19.22 -6.35 9.34
CA TRP A 211 -20.61 -5.88 9.34
C TRP A 211 -21.53 -6.71 10.23
N GLU A 212 -21.19 -7.98 10.51
CA GLU A 212 -21.94 -8.83 11.44
C GLU A 212 -21.77 -8.39 12.88
N GLU A 213 -20.55 -8.09 13.30
CA GLU A 213 -20.19 -7.67 14.66
C GLU A 213 -20.39 -6.16 14.87
N CYS A 214 -20.51 -5.40 13.81
CA CYS A 214 -20.59 -3.94 13.88
C CYS A 214 -21.97 -3.47 14.34
N PRO A 215 -22.08 -2.80 15.50
CA PRO A 215 -23.38 -2.34 16.02
C PRO A 215 -24.07 -1.31 15.10
N ALA A 216 -23.31 -0.62 14.25
CA ALA A 216 -23.87 0.33 13.30
C ALA A 216 -24.49 -0.33 12.06
N MET A 217 -24.17 -1.59 11.79
CA MET A 217 -24.66 -2.33 10.61
C MET A 217 -25.75 -3.34 10.99
N ALA A 218 -25.96 -3.63 12.27
CA ALA A 218 -26.98 -4.53 12.78
C ALA A 218 -27.02 -5.91 12.07
N GLY A 219 -25.87 -6.48 11.78
CA GLY A 219 -25.73 -7.77 11.10
C GLY A 219 -26.09 -7.75 9.60
N HIS A 220 -26.17 -6.57 8.97
CA HIS A 220 -26.56 -6.44 7.58
C HIS A 220 -25.48 -5.76 6.73
N ASN A 221 -25.03 -6.47 5.67
CA ASN A 221 -24.20 -5.88 4.63
C ASN A 221 -25.08 -5.40 3.46
N PRO A 222 -25.06 -4.12 3.07
CA PRO A 222 -25.94 -3.61 2.02
C PRO A 222 -25.65 -4.18 0.62
N VAL A 223 -24.50 -4.81 0.42
CA VAL A 223 -24.04 -5.33 -0.88
C VAL A 223 -24.18 -6.84 -0.98
N VAL A 224 -23.93 -7.55 0.11
CA VAL A 224 -24.02 -9.02 0.16
C VAL A 224 -25.45 -9.41 0.56
N LYS A 225 -26.20 -10.00 -0.37
CA LYS A 225 -27.47 -10.64 -0.03
C LYS A 225 -27.16 -11.95 0.68
N ARG A 226 -27.69 -12.15 1.89
CA ARG A 226 -27.76 -13.50 2.48
C ARG A 226 -28.60 -14.37 1.54
N GLU A 227 -28.05 -15.49 1.09
CA GLU A 227 -28.90 -16.58 0.61
C GLU A 227 -29.72 -17.00 1.84
N THR A 228 -31.01 -16.72 1.84
CA THR A 228 -31.93 -17.27 2.82
C THR A 228 -31.87 -18.77 2.64
N ALA A 229 -31.33 -19.47 3.65
CA ALA A 229 -31.41 -20.93 3.73
C ALA A 229 -32.88 -21.28 3.63
N SER A 230 -33.29 -21.89 2.51
CA SER A 230 -34.59 -22.53 2.30
C SER A 230 -34.57 -23.92 2.88
#